data_69d0e16034958de57fdc94b52cc11f5e
#
_entry.id   69d0e16034958de57fdc94b52cc11f5e
#
_cell.length_a   1.000
_cell.length_b   1.000
_cell.length_c   1.000
_cell.angle_alpha   90.00
_cell.angle_beta   90.00
_cell.angle_gamma   90.00
#
_symmetry.space_group_name_H-M   'P 1'
#
loop_
_entity.id
_entity.type
_entity.pdbx_description
1 polymer ?
#
loop_
_entity_poly.entity_id
_entity_poly.type
_entity_poly.pdbx_seq_one_letter_code
_entity_poly.pdbx_strand_id
1 'polypeptide(L)'
;DLLISYYQDRNAGAWSQKAKGKNLKEFSETVNYLIENKILSLDKLESRLSAVSAEFDTLSGSMKEKSARMKELQELIRQAENYKRLKPVHDELNGIRWKKQREKFETAYDADLRLFYTARRILKENLGEKSVPLNAWKQEYDRLKREYAELSPQYKPLREDLMKMRRVQYHVDRVLQRREPAHESKQKKHDIEL
;
A
#
# COMPACT_ATOMS: atom_id res chain seq x y z
N ASP A 1 17.59 7.26 30.79
CA ASP A 1 17.88 6.19 29.83
C ASP A 1 16.65 5.30 29.68
N LEU A 2 16.14 5.20 28.43
CA LEU A 2 14.93 4.45 28.10
C LEU A 2 14.99 2.98 28.55
N LEU A 3 16.15 2.34 28.45
CA LEU A 3 16.38 0.96 28.85
C LEU A 3 16.27 0.79 30.36
N ILE A 4 16.86 1.69 31.14
CA ILE A 4 16.79 1.66 32.62
C ILE A 4 15.35 1.84 33.05
N SER A 5 14.64 2.79 32.46
CA SER A 5 13.22 3.02 32.74
C SER A 5 12.37 1.80 32.43
N TYR A 6 12.63 1.15 31.31
CA TYR A 6 11.90 -0.03 30.89
C TYR A 6 12.19 -1.27 31.78
N TYR A 7 13.44 -1.44 32.27
CA TYR A 7 13.82 -2.51 33.21
C TYR A 7 13.23 -2.34 34.60
N GLN A 8 13.10 -1.13 35.10
CA GLN A 8 12.59 -0.87 36.47
C GLN A 8 11.10 -1.19 36.65
N ASP A 9 10.28 -1.09 35.59
CA ASP A 9 8.83 -1.37 35.63
C ASP A 9 8.50 -2.89 35.71
N ARG A 10 9.48 -3.74 35.46
CA ARG A 10 9.30 -5.22 35.50
C ARG A 10 8.82 -5.74 36.85
N ASN A 11 9.12 -5.05 37.95
CA ASN A 11 8.86 -5.52 39.31
C ASN A 11 7.53 -5.01 39.91
N ALA A 12 6.75 -4.20 39.22
CA ALA A 12 5.65 -3.40 39.77
C ALA A 12 4.24 -4.04 39.67
N GLY A 13 4.06 -5.36 39.42
CA GLY A 13 2.70 -5.88 39.30
C GLY A 13 2.50 -7.38 39.52
N ALA A 14 1.47 -7.74 40.32
CA ALA A 14 0.97 -9.10 40.47
C ALA A 14 0.23 -9.56 39.21
N TRP A 15 0.89 -10.35 38.36
CA TRP A 15 0.32 -10.89 37.10
C TRP A 15 0.07 -12.42 37.27
N SER A 16 -0.98 -12.92 36.58
CA SER A 16 -1.13 -14.38 36.46
C SER A 16 0.08 -14.99 35.73
N GLN A 17 0.44 -16.25 36.04
CA GLN A 17 1.62 -16.92 35.48
C GLN A 17 1.63 -16.93 33.95
N LYS A 18 0.46 -17.08 33.30
CA LYS A 18 0.32 -17.03 31.82
C LYS A 18 0.56 -15.65 31.25
N ALA A 19 0.10 -14.61 31.93
CA ALA A 19 0.34 -13.20 31.55
C ALA A 19 1.82 -12.81 31.76
N LYS A 20 2.48 -13.36 32.82
CA LYS A 20 3.92 -13.15 33.07
C LYS A 20 4.78 -13.69 31.93
N GLY A 21 4.49 -14.91 31.44
CA GLY A 21 5.25 -15.51 30.33
C GLY A 21 5.14 -14.73 29.02
N LYS A 22 3.94 -14.27 28.66
CA LYS A 22 3.72 -13.45 27.45
C LYS A 22 4.41 -12.08 27.56
N ASN A 23 4.23 -11.43 28.70
CA ASN A 23 4.84 -10.12 28.94
C ASN A 23 6.37 -10.20 28.99
N LEU A 24 6.96 -11.28 29.51
CA LEU A 24 8.40 -11.49 29.52
C LEU A 24 8.97 -11.63 28.11
N LYS A 25 8.27 -12.35 27.24
CA LYS A 25 8.66 -12.50 25.83
C LYS A 25 8.60 -11.17 25.10
N GLU A 26 7.48 -10.45 25.20
CA GLU A 26 7.29 -9.13 24.59
C GLU A 26 8.32 -8.12 25.10
N PHE A 27 8.63 -8.18 26.39
CA PHE A 27 9.66 -7.37 27.01
C PHE A 27 11.05 -7.67 26.42
N SER A 28 11.43 -8.95 26.36
CA SER A 28 12.71 -9.37 25.81
C SER A 28 12.86 -8.97 24.35
N GLU A 29 11.82 -9.18 23.53
CA GLU A 29 11.80 -8.78 22.12
C GLU A 29 11.97 -7.26 21.96
N THR A 30 11.31 -6.47 22.82
CA THR A 30 11.41 -5.00 22.81
C THR A 30 12.82 -4.54 23.17
N VAL A 31 13.39 -5.08 24.25
CA VAL A 31 14.76 -4.72 24.70
C VAL A 31 15.79 -5.12 23.67
N ASN A 32 15.71 -6.34 23.13
CA ASN A 32 16.63 -6.80 22.09
C ASN A 32 16.58 -5.87 20.87
N TYR A 33 15.38 -5.51 20.41
CA TYR A 33 15.23 -4.59 19.30
C TYR A 33 15.87 -3.22 19.57
N LEU A 34 15.64 -2.65 20.76
CA LEU A 34 16.21 -1.36 21.15
C LEU A 34 17.76 -1.41 21.18
N ILE A 35 18.33 -2.49 21.74
CA ILE A 35 19.79 -2.68 21.81
C ILE A 35 20.38 -2.88 20.41
N GLU A 36 19.85 -3.81 19.62
CA GLU A 36 20.33 -4.12 18.27
C GLU A 36 20.32 -2.88 17.37
N ASN A 37 19.31 -2.04 17.52
CA ASN A 37 19.17 -0.81 16.74
C ASN A 37 19.81 0.43 17.40
N LYS A 38 20.46 0.29 18.56
CA LYS A 38 21.09 1.38 19.32
C LYS A 38 20.12 2.53 19.65
N ILE A 39 18.88 2.20 20.00
CA ILE A 39 17.81 3.14 20.35
C ILE A 39 17.83 3.31 21.87
N LEU A 40 18.51 4.34 22.37
CA LEU A 40 18.74 4.56 23.80
C LEU A 40 17.85 5.65 24.42
N SER A 41 17.06 6.36 23.61
CA SER A 41 16.15 7.42 24.07
C SER A 41 14.80 7.34 23.33
N LEU A 42 13.76 7.91 23.93
CA LEU A 42 12.42 7.99 23.33
C LEU A 42 12.44 8.83 22.05
N ASP A 43 13.08 9.99 22.09
CA ASP A 43 13.24 10.88 20.91
C ASP A 43 13.88 10.14 19.72
N LYS A 44 14.87 9.26 20.00
CA LYS A 44 15.51 8.46 18.97
C LYS A 44 14.58 7.38 18.40
N LEU A 45 13.73 6.78 19.26
CA LEU A 45 12.71 5.83 18.82
C LEU A 45 11.68 6.51 17.92
N GLU A 46 11.15 7.65 18.34
CA GLU A 46 10.17 8.44 17.61
C GLU A 46 10.71 8.94 16.27
N SER A 47 11.91 9.50 16.29
CA SER A 47 12.59 9.98 15.08
C SER A 47 12.79 8.86 14.07
N ARG A 48 13.27 7.69 14.52
CA ARG A 48 13.48 6.53 13.64
C ARG A 48 12.16 5.96 13.12
N LEU A 49 11.13 5.86 13.96
CA LEU A 49 9.80 5.42 13.55
C LEU A 49 9.21 6.36 12.50
N SER A 50 9.34 7.67 12.70
CA SER A 50 8.90 8.68 11.73
C SER A 50 9.63 8.51 10.39
N ALA A 51 10.95 8.32 10.41
CA ALA A 51 11.75 8.11 9.21
C ALA A 51 11.34 6.84 8.45
N VAL A 52 11.22 5.70 9.14
CA VAL A 52 10.82 4.42 8.51
C VAL A 52 9.36 4.47 8.03
N SER A 53 8.47 5.16 8.74
CA SER A 53 7.08 5.36 8.29
C SER A 53 7.03 6.18 7.01
N ALA A 54 7.77 7.29 6.94
CA ALA A 54 7.84 8.13 5.74
C ALA A 54 8.43 7.37 4.53
N GLU A 55 9.47 6.56 4.77
CA GLU A 55 10.05 5.70 3.73
C GLU A 55 9.04 4.66 3.22
N PHE A 56 8.33 3.99 4.14
CA PHE A 56 7.28 3.03 3.78
C PHE A 56 6.13 3.68 3.02
N ASP A 57 5.67 4.86 3.44
CA ASP A 57 4.57 5.58 2.80
C ASP A 57 4.98 6.00 1.38
N THR A 58 6.22 6.46 1.20
CA THR A 58 6.78 6.82 -0.11
C THR A 58 6.87 5.60 -1.04
N LEU A 59 7.42 4.48 -0.55
CA LEU A 59 7.54 3.23 -1.31
C LEU A 59 6.16 2.68 -1.69
N SER A 60 5.26 2.60 -0.70
CA SER A 60 3.89 2.09 -0.88
C SER A 60 3.07 2.96 -1.83
N GLY A 61 3.19 4.28 -1.72
CA GLY A 61 2.58 5.26 -2.61
C GLY A 61 3.05 5.09 -4.05
N SER A 62 4.36 5.05 -4.27
CA SER A 62 4.95 4.83 -5.59
C SER A 62 4.50 3.50 -6.22
N MET A 63 4.49 2.41 -5.46
CA MET A 63 4.01 1.10 -5.95
C MET A 63 2.53 1.15 -6.30
N LYS A 64 1.70 1.82 -5.50
CA LYS A 64 0.26 1.97 -5.74
C LYS A 64 -0.02 2.76 -7.02
N GLU A 65 0.67 3.88 -7.22
CA GLU A 65 0.55 4.72 -8.43
C GLU A 65 0.95 3.94 -9.68
N LYS A 66 2.12 3.25 -9.65
CA LYS A 66 2.57 2.41 -10.77
C LYS A 66 1.58 1.29 -11.09
N SER A 67 1.06 0.61 -10.06
CA SER A 67 0.07 -0.45 -10.22
C SER A 67 -1.24 0.07 -10.83
N ALA A 68 -1.71 1.24 -10.38
CA ALA A 68 -2.92 1.87 -10.93
C ALA A 68 -2.72 2.24 -12.42
N ARG A 69 -1.58 2.87 -12.74
CA ARG A 69 -1.26 3.24 -14.12
C ARG A 69 -1.07 2.02 -15.03
N MET A 70 -0.44 0.96 -14.55
CA MET A 70 -0.33 -0.29 -15.32
C MET A 70 -1.70 -0.89 -15.65
N LYS A 71 -2.65 -0.87 -14.70
CA LYS A 71 -4.02 -1.37 -14.95
C LYS A 71 -4.74 -0.53 -16.00
N GLU A 72 -4.61 0.79 -15.92
CA GLU A 72 -5.17 1.70 -16.90
C GLU A 72 -4.59 1.44 -18.30
N LEU A 73 -3.26 1.37 -18.41
CA LEU A 73 -2.59 1.08 -19.68
C LEU A 73 -2.97 -0.30 -20.23
N GLN A 74 -3.09 -1.31 -19.39
CA GLN A 74 -3.50 -2.65 -19.80
C GLN A 74 -4.90 -2.63 -20.43
N GLU A 75 -5.83 -1.88 -19.84
CA GLU A 75 -7.17 -1.71 -20.40
C GLU A 75 -7.12 -0.95 -21.74
N LEU A 76 -6.39 0.16 -21.83
CA LEU A 76 -6.26 0.94 -23.05
C LEU A 76 -5.60 0.14 -24.19
N ILE A 77 -4.56 -0.64 -23.89
CA ILE A 77 -3.90 -1.54 -24.83
C ILE A 77 -4.88 -2.58 -25.36
N ARG A 78 -5.64 -3.23 -24.45
CA ARG A 78 -6.67 -4.21 -24.80
C ARG A 78 -7.71 -3.63 -25.74
N GLN A 79 -8.20 -2.42 -25.44
CA GLN A 79 -9.19 -1.75 -26.29
C GLN A 79 -8.60 -1.34 -27.64
N ALA A 80 -7.36 -0.86 -27.67
CA ALA A 80 -6.68 -0.53 -28.93
C ALA A 80 -6.46 -1.76 -29.82
N GLU A 81 -6.10 -2.89 -29.22
CA GLU A 81 -5.95 -4.16 -29.95
C GLU A 81 -7.29 -4.68 -30.48
N ASN A 82 -8.36 -4.62 -29.68
CA ASN A 82 -9.70 -4.96 -30.12
C ASN A 82 -10.17 -4.07 -31.27
N TYR A 83 -9.98 -2.76 -31.14
CA TYR A 83 -10.32 -1.81 -32.20
C TYR A 83 -9.58 -2.15 -33.51
N LYS A 84 -8.27 -2.37 -33.44
CA LYS A 84 -7.46 -2.70 -34.62
C LYS A 84 -7.88 -4.02 -35.25
N ARG A 85 -8.10 -5.07 -34.43
CA ARG A 85 -8.51 -6.40 -34.90
C ARG A 85 -9.89 -6.40 -35.55
N LEU A 86 -10.83 -5.65 -34.98
CA LEU A 86 -12.25 -5.68 -35.40
C LEU A 86 -12.62 -4.59 -36.41
N LYS A 87 -11.69 -3.66 -36.68
CA LYS A 87 -11.91 -2.63 -37.71
C LYS A 87 -12.28 -3.19 -39.08
N PRO A 88 -11.65 -4.27 -39.60
CA PRO A 88 -12.04 -4.86 -40.88
C PRO A 88 -13.50 -5.33 -40.89
N VAL A 89 -14.01 -5.94 -39.81
CA VAL A 89 -15.40 -6.39 -39.69
C VAL A 89 -16.37 -5.21 -39.76
N HIS A 90 -16.04 -4.12 -39.09
CA HIS A 90 -16.83 -2.89 -39.15
C HIS A 90 -16.80 -2.24 -40.54
N ASP A 91 -15.63 -2.21 -41.19
CA ASP A 91 -15.47 -1.63 -42.51
C ASP A 91 -16.23 -2.46 -43.57
N GLU A 92 -16.27 -3.80 -43.43
CA GLU A 92 -17.08 -4.69 -44.24
C GLU A 92 -18.59 -4.40 -44.09
N LEU A 93 -19.07 -4.27 -42.84
CA LEU A 93 -20.46 -3.87 -42.54
C LEU A 93 -20.84 -2.57 -43.26
N ASN A 94 -19.96 -1.58 -43.25
CA ASN A 94 -20.21 -0.28 -43.87
C ASN A 94 -20.22 -0.36 -45.42
N GLY A 95 -19.56 -1.38 -46.01
CA GLY A 95 -19.59 -1.65 -47.43
C GLY A 95 -20.87 -2.32 -47.91
N ILE A 96 -21.69 -2.90 -47.03
CA ILE A 96 -22.92 -3.61 -47.38
C ILE A 96 -24.03 -2.60 -47.70
N ARG A 97 -24.46 -2.55 -48.98
CA ARG A 97 -25.54 -1.66 -49.45
C ARG A 97 -26.94 -2.20 -49.20
N TRP A 98 -27.13 -3.52 -49.24
CA TRP A 98 -28.45 -4.16 -49.15
C TRP A 98 -28.87 -4.42 -47.70
N LYS A 99 -30.04 -3.86 -47.31
CA LYS A 99 -30.55 -3.92 -45.94
C LYS A 99 -30.62 -5.36 -45.38
N LYS A 100 -31.18 -6.32 -46.11
CA LYS A 100 -31.27 -7.72 -45.66
C LYS A 100 -29.90 -8.39 -45.44
N GLN A 101 -28.91 -8.07 -46.25
CA GLN A 101 -27.54 -8.58 -46.08
C GLN A 101 -26.88 -7.95 -44.88
N ARG A 102 -27.09 -6.65 -44.67
CA ARG A 102 -26.57 -5.92 -43.51
C ARG A 102 -27.15 -6.48 -42.21
N GLU A 103 -28.44 -6.71 -42.11
CA GLU A 103 -29.09 -7.31 -40.95
C GLU A 103 -28.56 -8.73 -40.64
N LYS A 104 -28.34 -9.55 -41.66
CA LYS A 104 -27.71 -10.89 -41.50
C LYS A 104 -26.28 -10.79 -41.00
N PHE A 105 -25.49 -9.84 -41.53
CA PHE A 105 -24.10 -9.63 -41.13
C PHE A 105 -24.06 -9.11 -39.68
N GLU A 106 -24.88 -8.12 -39.32
CA GLU A 106 -24.96 -7.59 -37.96
C GLU A 106 -25.33 -8.69 -36.95
N THR A 107 -26.25 -9.60 -37.31
CA THR A 107 -26.62 -10.74 -36.47
C THR A 107 -25.45 -11.75 -36.34
N ALA A 108 -24.76 -12.03 -37.43
CA ALA A 108 -23.66 -12.97 -37.43
C ALA A 108 -22.41 -12.49 -36.62
N TYR A 109 -22.16 -11.18 -36.66
CA TYR A 109 -21.00 -10.53 -36.03
C TYR A 109 -21.38 -9.62 -34.85
N ASP A 110 -22.53 -9.81 -34.22
CA ASP A 110 -23.05 -8.95 -33.15
C ASP A 110 -22.04 -8.75 -32.01
N ALA A 111 -21.42 -9.84 -31.55
CA ALA A 111 -20.44 -9.78 -30.46
C ALA A 111 -19.19 -8.98 -30.85
N ASP A 112 -18.68 -9.16 -32.06
CA ASP A 112 -17.51 -8.44 -32.55
C ASP A 112 -17.80 -6.97 -32.76
N LEU A 113 -18.96 -6.63 -33.31
CA LEU A 113 -19.41 -5.25 -33.50
C LEU A 113 -19.59 -4.54 -32.16
N ARG A 114 -20.18 -5.18 -31.16
CA ARG A 114 -20.31 -4.61 -29.81
C ARG A 114 -18.93 -4.34 -29.17
N LEU A 115 -18.02 -5.28 -29.30
CA LEU A 115 -16.64 -5.09 -28.83
C LEU A 115 -15.94 -3.93 -29.57
N PHE A 116 -16.11 -3.83 -30.89
CA PHE A 116 -15.56 -2.73 -31.69
C PHE A 116 -16.13 -1.37 -31.24
N TYR A 117 -17.44 -1.23 -31.10
CA TYR A 117 -18.04 0.03 -30.68
C TYR A 117 -17.65 0.40 -29.25
N THR A 118 -17.55 -0.58 -28.35
CA THR A 118 -17.06 -0.37 -26.98
C THR A 118 -15.61 0.15 -27.01
N ALA A 119 -14.74 -0.51 -27.75
CA ALA A 119 -13.34 -0.11 -27.89
C ALA A 119 -13.22 1.29 -28.48
N ARG A 120 -13.98 1.59 -29.55
CA ARG A 120 -13.99 2.91 -30.19
C ARG A 120 -14.43 4.00 -29.21
N ARG A 121 -15.47 3.75 -28.42
CA ARG A 121 -15.97 4.72 -27.42
C ARG A 121 -14.92 4.99 -26.35
N ILE A 122 -14.36 3.97 -25.74
CA ILE A 122 -13.32 4.10 -24.69
C ILE A 122 -12.11 4.85 -25.21
N LEU A 123 -11.63 4.51 -26.43
CA LEU A 123 -10.50 5.20 -27.03
C LEU A 123 -10.80 6.66 -27.33
N LYS A 124 -12.02 6.96 -27.81
CA LYS A 124 -12.44 8.34 -28.07
C LYS A 124 -12.57 9.16 -26.79
N GLU A 125 -13.09 8.59 -25.70
CA GLU A 125 -13.18 9.24 -24.39
C GLU A 125 -11.80 9.59 -23.83
N ASN A 126 -10.79 8.75 -24.05
CA ASN A 126 -9.43 8.95 -23.51
C ASN A 126 -8.51 9.80 -24.43
N LEU A 127 -8.69 9.74 -25.73
CA LEU A 127 -7.77 10.35 -26.70
C LEU A 127 -8.39 11.51 -27.48
N GLY A 128 -9.72 11.62 -27.50
CA GLY A 128 -10.42 12.53 -28.40
C GLY A 128 -10.20 12.14 -29.88
N GLU A 129 -9.68 13.09 -30.68
CA GLU A 129 -9.38 12.87 -32.10
C GLU A 129 -7.91 12.46 -32.36
N LYS A 130 -7.12 12.23 -31.30
CA LYS A 130 -5.70 11.84 -31.43
C LYS A 130 -5.56 10.39 -31.89
N SER A 131 -4.50 10.11 -32.62
CA SER A 131 -4.16 8.73 -33.00
C SER A 131 -3.81 7.87 -31.78
N VAL A 132 -4.16 6.57 -31.84
CA VAL A 132 -3.90 5.63 -30.75
C VAL A 132 -2.40 5.33 -30.65
N PRO A 133 -1.70 5.72 -29.56
CA PRO A 133 -0.26 5.52 -29.41
C PRO A 133 0.06 4.15 -28.80
N LEU A 134 -0.42 3.06 -29.43
CA LEU A 134 -0.34 1.70 -28.89
C LEU A 134 1.09 1.30 -28.49
N ASN A 135 2.09 1.62 -29.32
CA ASN A 135 3.49 1.26 -29.03
C ASN A 135 4.03 2.03 -27.81
N ALA A 136 3.69 3.32 -27.70
CA ALA A 136 4.09 4.13 -26.55
C ALA A 136 3.46 3.58 -25.25
N TRP A 137 2.19 3.18 -25.27
CA TRP A 137 1.53 2.57 -24.12
C TRP A 137 2.16 1.24 -23.71
N LYS A 138 2.52 0.39 -24.68
CA LYS A 138 3.23 -0.88 -24.39
C LYS A 138 4.60 -0.61 -23.78
N GLN A 139 5.35 0.34 -24.30
CA GLN A 139 6.66 0.72 -23.75
C GLN A 139 6.53 1.30 -22.35
N GLU A 140 5.52 2.16 -22.09
CA GLU A 140 5.24 2.71 -20.77
C GLU A 140 4.87 1.60 -19.78
N TYR A 141 4.01 0.67 -20.18
CA TYR A 141 3.62 -0.47 -19.36
C TYR A 141 4.83 -1.33 -18.97
N ASP A 142 5.68 -1.66 -19.93
CA ASP A 142 6.88 -2.48 -19.70
C ASP A 142 7.90 -1.77 -18.81
N ARG A 143 8.03 -0.45 -18.93
CA ARG A 143 8.85 0.37 -18.04
C ARG A 143 8.32 0.32 -16.61
N LEU A 144 7.03 0.63 -16.42
CA LEU A 144 6.39 0.62 -15.10
C LEU A 144 6.46 -0.75 -14.44
N LYS A 145 6.32 -1.82 -15.22
CA LYS A 145 6.45 -3.21 -14.74
C LYS A 145 7.84 -3.49 -14.20
N ARG A 146 8.90 -3.02 -14.86
CA ARG A 146 10.30 -3.16 -14.38
C ARG A 146 10.51 -2.36 -13.12
N GLU A 147 10.12 -1.08 -13.11
CA GLU A 147 10.24 -0.21 -11.93
C GLU A 147 9.47 -0.79 -10.72
N TYR A 148 8.28 -1.35 -10.93
CA TYR A 148 7.52 -2.02 -9.87
C TYR A 148 8.24 -3.27 -9.34
N ALA A 149 8.83 -4.06 -10.23
CA ALA A 149 9.60 -5.24 -9.84
C ALA A 149 10.86 -4.91 -9.03
N GLU A 150 11.51 -3.77 -9.29
CA GLU A 150 12.67 -3.26 -8.52
C GLU A 150 12.27 -2.80 -7.10
N LEU A 151 11.07 -2.24 -6.92
CA LEU A 151 10.56 -1.79 -5.63
C LEU A 151 10.02 -2.94 -4.77
N SER A 152 9.46 -3.97 -5.41
CA SER A 152 8.75 -5.07 -4.74
C SER A 152 9.56 -5.80 -3.65
N PRO A 153 10.86 -6.11 -3.83
CA PRO A 153 11.67 -6.76 -2.80
C PRO A 153 11.84 -5.93 -1.52
N GLN A 154 11.76 -4.60 -1.62
CA GLN A 154 11.96 -3.68 -0.50
C GLN A 154 10.69 -3.57 0.36
N TYR A 155 9.52 -3.82 -0.20
CA TYR A 155 8.24 -3.59 0.45
C TYR A 155 8.03 -4.45 1.70
N LYS A 156 8.28 -5.75 1.60
CA LYS A 156 8.03 -6.70 2.70
C LYS A 156 8.96 -6.45 3.89
N PRO A 157 10.30 -6.34 3.72
CA PRO A 157 11.21 -6.06 4.83
C PRO A 157 10.90 -4.73 5.53
N LEU A 158 10.64 -3.67 4.75
CA LEU A 158 10.34 -2.35 5.30
C LEU A 158 9.02 -2.34 6.08
N ARG A 159 8.00 -3.03 5.57
CA ARG A 159 6.74 -3.22 6.29
C ARG A 159 6.93 -3.97 7.60
N GLU A 160 7.72 -5.04 7.60
CA GLU A 160 7.99 -5.85 8.79
C GLU A 160 8.76 -5.04 9.84
N ASP A 161 9.74 -4.24 9.42
CA ASP A 161 10.48 -3.35 10.32
C ASP A 161 9.56 -2.27 10.92
N LEU A 162 8.76 -1.59 10.11
CA LEU A 162 7.76 -0.63 10.58
C LEU A 162 6.81 -1.24 11.61
N MET A 163 6.32 -2.46 11.36
CA MET A 163 5.42 -3.14 12.30
C MET A 163 6.10 -3.52 13.61
N LYS A 164 7.38 -3.93 13.56
CA LYS A 164 8.19 -4.20 14.77
C LYS A 164 8.37 -2.90 15.56
N MET A 165 8.77 -1.81 14.91
CA MET A 165 8.98 -0.51 15.57
C MET A 165 7.70 0.02 16.21
N ARG A 166 6.55 -0.05 15.55
CA ARG A 166 5.25 0.33 16.12
C ARG A 166 4.89 -0.49 17.35
N ARG A 167 5.21 -1.79 17.35
CA ARG A 167 5.02 -2.66 18.51
C ARG A 167 5.94 -2.26 19.66
N VAL A 168 7.21 -1.99 19.37
CA VAL A 168 8.19 -1.50 20.35
C VAL A 168 7.72 -0.20 20.98
N GLN A 169 7.31 0.79 20.17
CA GLN A 169 6.75 2.05 20.66
C GLN A 169 5.55 1.80 21.56
N TYR A 170 4.57 1.02 21.14
CA TYR A 170 3.40 0.69 21.96
C TYR A 170 3.77 0.10 23.32
N HIS A 171 4.77 -0.78 23.38
CA HIS A 171 5.22 -1.36 24.66
C HIS A 171 5.95 -0.33 25.53
N VAL A 172 6.77 0.52 24.94
CA VAL A 172 7.46 1.62 25.64
C VAL A 172 6.45 2.61 26.23
N ASP A 173 5.50 3.08 25.43
CA ASP A 173 4.46 4.02 25.85
C ASP A 173 3.62 3.45 27.00
N ARG A 174 3.26 2.17 26.91
CA ARG A 174 2.50 1.50 27.97
C ARG A 174 3.25 1.43 29.28
N VAL A 175 4.57 1.31 29.25
CA VAL A 175 5.43 1.32 30.45
C VAL A 175 5.55 2.74 31.00
N LEU A 176 5.76 3.74 30.15
CA LEU A 176 5.88 5.15 30.57
C LEU A 176 4.58 5.70 31.16
N GLN A 177 3.43 5.46 30.52
CA GLN A 177 2.12 5.90 30.99
C GLN A 177 1.73 5.32 32.37
N ARG A 178 2.24 4.14 32.75
CA ARG A 178 2.03 3.56 34.08
C ARG A 178 2.79 4.29 35.19
N ARG A 179 3.80 5.11 34.85
CA ARG A 179 4.61 5.87 35.82
C ARG A 179 4.02 7.23 36.15
N GLU A 180 3.37 7.89 35.18
CA GLU A 180 2.82 9.24 35.39
C GLU A 180 1.70 9.32 36.45
N PRO A 181 0.69 8.40 36.47
CA PRO A 181 -0.42 8.53 37.45
C PRO A 181 0.00 8.28 38.90
N ALA A 182 1.12 7.59 39.17
CA ALA A 182 1.57 7.31 40.53
C ALA A 182 2.27 8.51 41.19
N HIS A 183 2.84 9.42 40.41
CA HIS A 183 3.50 10.63 40.94
C HIS A 183 2.49 11.77 41.26
N GLU A 184 1.50 11.96 40.40
CA GLU A 184 0.44 12.97 40.65
C GLU A 184 -0.45 12.61 41.85
N SER A 185 -0.72 11.32 42.07
CA SER A 185 -1.56 10.90 43.22
C SER A 185 -0.85 11.06 44.57
N LYS A 186 0.47 11.07 44.63
CA LYS A 186 1.23 11.31 45.88
C LYS A 186 1.37 12.80 46.20
N GLN A 187 1.50 13.65 45.20
CA GLN A 187 1.51 15.10 45.41
C GLN A 187 0.13 15.61 45.87
N LYS A 188 -0.95 15.17 45.21
CA LYS A 188 -2.33 15.60 45.62
C LYS A 188 -2.73 15.12 47.02
N LYS A 189 -2.19 14.03 47.55
CA LYS A 189 -2.42 13.62 48.95
C LYS A 189 -1.64 14.44 49.96
N HIS A 190 -0.50 14.99 49.60
CA HIS A 190 0.30 15.83 50.51
C HIS A 190 -0.23 17.27 50.60
N ASP A 191 -0.88 17.76 49.56
CA ASP A 191 -1.47 19.10 49.50
C ASP A 191 -2.88 19.19 50.17
N ILE A 192 -3.48 18.06 50.61
CA ILE A 192 -4.78 18.02 51.30
C ILE A 192 -4.63 17.86 52.81
N GLU A 193 -3.43 17.56 53.34
CA GLU A 193 -3.17 17.41 54.79
C GLU A 193 -2.45 18.63 55.41
N LEU A 194 -2.42 19.79 54.74
CA LEU A 194 -1.96 21.09 55.26
C LEU A 194 -3.11 22.08 55.25
#